data_2e711b5c43da85b8a016751d08687a2f
#
_entry.id   2e711b5c43da85b8a016751d08687a2f
#
_cell.length_a   1.000
_cell.length_b   1.000
_cell.length_c   1.000
_cell.angle_alpha   90.00
_cell.angle_beta   90.00
_cell.angle_gamma   90.00
#
_symmetry.space_group_name_H-M   'P 1'
#
loop_
_entity.id
_entity.type
_entity.pdbx_description
1 polymer ?
#
loop_
_entity_poly.entity_id
_entity_poly.type
_entity_poly.pdbx_seq_one_letter_code
_entity_poly.pdbx_strand_id
1 'polypeptide(L)'
;MSPQHPTIGGLLRSLRTRKGWTLKQMSEHSGIPLSTLSKVEHDRLTLTYDKLLQLSQRLKLRMSELFAEQSEVPEPAVTARRSIGRIEDAIRVNTPNYDYYYLCPELRRKRMIPVLTRVRAKSIEEFGELVHHSGEEYIHVLEGRAEVHTEFYDPIVLETGESVYIDSNMGHAYIAAEGCDEVLLLGVCSSSDEQLLESLMNLHGEETAAQQKFSETPSPVTVVELGSGRRRPSHTRKIAKH
;
A
#
# COMPACT_ATOMS: atom_id res chain seq x y z
N MET A 1 21.70 -30.33 1.55
CA MET A 1 21.67 -29.57 2.81
C MET A 1 20.52 -28.57 2.67
N SER A 2 19.45 -28.69 3.45
CA SER A 2 18.33 -27.75 3.45
C SER A 2 18.84 -26.39 3.91
N PRO A 3 18.43 -25.28 3.31
CA PRO A 3 18.79 -23.95 3.80
C PRO A 3 18.24 -23.83 5.22
N GLN A 4 19.10 -23.63 6.19
CA GLN A 4 18.69 -23.30 7.56
C GLN A 4 18.15 -21.86 7.51
N HIS A 5 16.87 -21.69 7.80
CA HIS A 5 16.30 -20.37 7.98
C HIS A 5 17.02 -19.66 9.14
N PRO A 6 17.38 -18.37 8.98
CA PRO A 6 18.06 -17.62 10.03
C PRO A 6 17.18 -17.57 11.29
N THR A 7 17.80 -17.82 12.43
CA THR A 7 17.12 -17.68 13.71
C THR A 7 17.15 -16.21 14.17
N ILE A 8 16.17 -15.80 14.98
CA ILE A 8 16.19 -14.48 15.64
C ILE A 8 17.48 -14.25 16.40
N GLY A 9 18.01 -15.28 17.06
CA GLY A 9 19.29 -15.20 17.76
C GLY A 9 20.45 -14.90 16.83
N GLY A 10 20.52 -15.59 15.70
CA GLY A 10 21.52 -15.34 14.66
C GLY A 10 21.44 -13.94 14.08
N LEU A 11 20.23 -13.44 13.80
CA LEU A 11 20.01 -12.09 13.28
C LEU A 11 20.43 -11.01 14.28
N LEU A 12 20.07 -11.15 15.55
CA LEU A 12 20.47 -10.21 16.62
C LEU A 12 21.98 -10.19 16.83
N ARG A 13 22.60 -11.37 16.81
CA ARG A 13 24.07 -11.48 16.91
C ARG A 13 24.75 -10.77 15.73
N SER A 14 24.26 -10.97 14.52
CA SER A 14 24.76 -10.30 13.31
C SER A 14 24.61 -8.78 13.40
N LEU A 15 23.43 -8.29 13.84
CA LEU A 15 23.18 -6.88 14.06
C LEU A 15 24.15 -6.28 15.08
N ARG A 16 24.32 -6.93 16.24
CA ARG A 16 25.23 -6.51 17.29
C ARG A 16 26.68 -6.45 16.80
N THR A 17 27.13 -7.49 16.12
CA THR A 17 28.50 -7.57 15.59
C THR A 17 28.79 -6.46 14.59
N ARG A 18 27.86 -6.19 13.69
CA ARG A 18 27.98 -5.08 12.72
C ARG A 18 28.07 -3.71 13.37
N LYS A 19 27.31 -3.50 14.46
CA LYS A 19 27.38 -2.26 15.24
C LYS A 19 28.68 -2.18 16.07
N GLY A 20 29.49 -3.23 16.08
CA GLY A 20 30.69 -3.30 16.92
C GLY A 20 30.39 -3.37 18.40
N TRP A 21 29.18 -3.78 18.79
CA TRP A 21 28.75 -3.75 20.19
C TRP A 21 29.09 -5.04 20.93
N THR A 22 29.46 -4.88 22.19
CA THR A 22 29.47 -5.98 23.17
C THR A 22 28.03 -6.32 23.57
N LEU A 23 27.81 -7.50 24.15
CA LEU A 23 26.50 -7.87 24.72
C LEU A 23 26.01 -6.85 25.77
N LYS A 24 26.94 -6.26 26.54
CA LYS A 24 26.62 -5.21 27.52
C LYS A 24 26.08 -3.95 26.83
N GLN A 25 26.75 -3.47 25.80
CA GLN A 25 26.30 -2.32 25.02
C GLN A 25 24.96 -2.61 24.31
N MET A 26 24.78 -3.79 23.74
CA MET A 26 23.49 -4.19 23.17
C MET A 26 22.37 -4.18 24.21
N SER A 27 22.65 -4.63 25.44
CA SER A 27 21.71 -4.57 26.56
C SER A 27 21.34 -3.14 26.95
N GLU A 28 22.33 -2.25 27.01
CA GLU A 28 22.12 -0.83 27.32
C GLU A 28 21.27 -0.13 26.23
N HIS A 29 21.57 -0.38 24.95
CA HIS A 29 20.82 0.19 23.83
C HIS A 29 19.40 -0.37 23.70
N SER A 30 19.23 -1.69 23.81
CA SER A 30 17.94 -2.34 23.61
C SER A 30 17.04 -2.33 24.84
N GLY A 31 17.62 -2.17 26.04
CA GLY A 31 16.92 -2.32 27.33
C GLY A 31 16.53 -3.76 27.65
N ILE A 32 17.08 -4.74 26.93
CA ILE A 32 16.89 -6.16 27.21
C ILE A 32 18.06 -6.64 28.09
N PRO A 33 17.80 -7.37 29.19
CA PRO A 33 18.87 -7.85 30.06
C PRO A 33 19.94 -8.67 29.33
N LEU A 34 21.21 -8.45 29.67
CA LEU A 34 22.35 -9.13 29.05
C LEU A 34 22.21 -10.65 29.06
N SER A 35 21.73 -11.21 30.18
CA SER A 35 21.51 -12.66 30.31
C SER A 35 20.45 -13.17 29.34
N THR A 36 19.42 -12.36 29.05
CA THR A 36 18.37 -12.67 28.06
C THR A 36 18.94 -12.63 26.66
N LEU A 37 19.66 -11.54 26.31
CA LEU A 37 20.31 -11.40 24.99
C LEU A 37 21.29 -12.55 24.72
N SER A 38 22.10 -12.92 25.72
CA SER A 38 23.03 -14.05 25.58
C SER A 38 22.29 -15.37 25.27
N LYS A 39 21.18 -15.65 25.95
CA LYS A 39 20.37 -16.85 25.68
C LYS A 39 19.75 -16.81 24.30
N VAL A 40 19.27 -15.65 23.86
CA VAL A 40 18.66 -15.46 22.54
C VAL A 40 19.69 -15.65 21.41
N GLU A 41 20.86 -15.00 21.53
CA GLU A 41 21.93 -15.14 20.52
C GLU A 41 22.50 -16.57 20.39
N HIS A 42 22.23 -17.44 21.37
CA HIS A 42 22.58 -18.86 21.33
C HIS A 42 21.37 -19.77 21.09
N ASP A 43 20.26 -19.21 20.63
CA ASP A 43 19.00 -19.91 20.34
C ASP A 43 18.43 -20.73 21.51
N ARG A 44 18.75 -20.32 22.75
CA ARG A 44 18.26 -20.94 23.99
C ARG A 44 16.99 -20.28 24.52
N LEU A 45 16.61 -19.16 23.94
CA LEU A 45 15.42 -18.39 24.28
C LEU A 45 14.95 -17.62 23.04
N THR A 46 13.64 -17.49 22.86
CA THR A 46 13.03 -16.65 21.82
C THR A 46 12.48 -15.38 22.48
N LEU A 47 12.60 -14.24 21.79
CA LEU A 47 11.97 -13.00 22.23
C LEU A 47 10.47 -13.00 21.90
N THR A 48 9.66 -12.47 22.82
CA THR A 48 8.25 -12.19 22.56
C THR A 48 8.12 -11.01 21.59
N TYR A 49 6.97 -10.90 20.94
CA TYR A 49 6.67 -9.78 20.04
C TYR A 49 6.92 -8.42 20.70
N ASP A 50 6.44 -8.22 21.94
CA ASP A 50 6.64 -6.96 22.68
C ASP A 50 8.13 -6.62 22.88
N LYS A 51 8.97 -7.64 23.12
CA LYS A 51 10.41 -7.45 23.26
C LYS A 51 11.10 -7.14 21.93
N LEU A 52 10.60 -7.70 20.83
CA LEU A 52 11.05 -7.35 19.48
C LEU A 52 10.65 -5.92 19.12
N LEU A 53 9.42 -5.54 19.44
CA LEU A 53 8.93 -4.17 19.23
C LEU A 53 9.73 -3.17 20.07
N GLN A 54 9.96 -3.45 21.37
CA GLN A 54 10.82 -2.65 22.24
C GLN A 54 12.23 -2.47 21.64
N LEU A 55 12.81 -3.55 21.14
CA LEU A 55 14.15 -3.56 20.52
C LEU A 55 14.17 -2.70 19.25
N SER A 56 13.21 -2.85 18.37
CA SER A 56 13.08 -2.07 17.13
C SER A 56 13.00 -0.57 17.41
N GLN A 57 12.13 -0.17 18.34
CA GLN A 57 11.94 1.22 18.75
C GLN A 57 13.20 1.83 19.37
N ARG A 58 13.83 1.13 20.31
CA ARG A 58 15.02 1.63 21.01
C ARG A 58 16.25 1.71 20.12
N LEU A 59 16.40 0.77 19.20
CA LEU A 59 17.49 0.78 18.23
C LEU A 59 17.19 1.63 16.99
N LYS A 60 15.99 2.20 16.90
CA LYS A 60 15.49 2.95 15.72
C LYS A 60 15.63 2.15 14.42
N LEU A 61 15.24 0.87 14.49
CA LEU A 61 15.23 -0.06 13.38
C LEU A 61 13.77 -0.44 13.07
N ARG A 62 13.48 -0.70 11.83
CA ARG A 62 12.19 -1.30 11.45
C ARG A 62 12.14 -2.77 11.89
N MET A 63 10.94 -3.28 12.19
CA MET A 63 10.77 -4.71 12.50
C MET A 63 11.31 -5.59 11.37
N SER A 64 11.05 -5.21 10.11
CA SER A 64 11.58 -5.90 8.92
C SER A 64 13.11 -5.98 8.90
N GLU A 65 13.81 -4.98 9.42
CA GLU A 65 15.28 -4.97 9.51
C GLU A 65 15.82 -5.94 10.58
N LEU A 66 14.99 -6.28 11.58
CA LEU A 66 15.35 -7.31 12.58
C LEU A 66 15.26 -8.72 12.01
N PHE A 67 14.40 -8.94 11.01
CA PHE A 67 14.17 -10.24 10.39
C PHE A 67 14.85 -10.41 9.03
N ALA A 68 15.41 -9.34 8.46
CA ALA A 68 16.10 -9.43 7.18
C ALA A 68 17.42 -10.19 7.31
N GLU A 69 17.57 -11.29 6.56
CA GLU A 69 18.89 -11.74 6.13
C GLU A 69 19.51 -10.61 5.32
N GLN A 70 20.42 -9.87 5.95
CA GLN A 70 21.15 -8.88 5.18
C GLN A 70 22.19 -9.61 4.37
N SER A 71 21.93 -9.74 3.07
CA SER A 71 22.97 -10.01 2.10
C SER A 71 24.05 -8.94 2.30
N GLU A 72 25.28 -9.35 2.55
CA GLU A 72 26.46 -8.47 2.66
C GLU A 72 26.80 -7.76 1.34
N VAL A 73 26.05 -8.02 0.30
CA VAL A 73 26.16 -7.31 -0.96
C VAL A 73 25.42 -5.97 -0.77
N PRO A 74 26.11 -4.81 -0.74
CA PRO A 74 25.45 -3.54 -0.86
C PRO A 74 24.63 -3.64 -2.14
N GLU A 75 23.30 -3.68 -2.02
CA GLU A 75 22.46 -3.61 -3.22
C GLU A 75 22.91 -2.35 -3.95
N PRO A 76 23.33 -2.45 -5.21
CA PRO A 76 23.76 -1.28 -5.96
C PRO A 76 22.60 -0.29 -5.85
N ALA A 77 22.91 0.95 -5.46
CA ALA A 77 21.92 2.00 -5.42
C ALA A 77 21.25 1.98 -6.80
N VAL A 78 20.00 1.45 -6.86
CA VAL A 78 19.32 1.31 -8.14
C VAL A 78 19.00 2.70 -8.63
N THR A 79 19.91 3.25 -9.40
CA THR A 79 19.74 4.50 -10.11
C THR A 79 19.06 4.20 -11.44
N ALA A 80 18.33 5.17 -11.98
CA ALA A 80 17.72 5.12 -13.32
C ALA A 80 16.59 4.07 -13.49
N ARG A 81 15.81 3.75 -12.43
CA ARG A 81 14.58 2.97 -12.57
C ARG A 81 13.53 3.78 -13.34
N ARG A 82 12.87 3.15 -14.28
CA ARG A 82 11.75 3.71 -15.03
C ARG A 82 10.66 2.66 -15.20
N SER A 83 9.40 3.06 -15.01
CA SER A 83 8.22 2.30 -15.35
C SER A 83 7.23 3.18 -16.10
N ILE A 84 6.41 2.58 -16.93
CA ILE A 84 5.31 3.25 -17.61
C ILE A 84 4.03 2.67 -17.04
N GLY A 85 3.30 3.48 -16.25
CA GLY A 85 2.00 3.08 -15.71
C GLY A 85 0.93 3.08 -16.79
N ARG A 86 0.23 1.94 -16.94
CA ARG A 86 -0.96 1.79 -17.77
C ARG A 86 -2.07 1.16 -16.96
N ILE A 87 -3.31 1.56 -17.22
CA ILE A 87 -4.47 1.01 -16.51
C ILE A 87 -4.64 -0.48 -16.79
N GLU A 88 -4.37 -0.92 -18.01
CA GLU A 88 -4.44 -2.34 -18.40
C GLU A 88 -3.47 -3.23 -17.63
N ASP A 89 -2.32 -2.69 -17.21
CA ASP A 89 -1.27 -3.40 -16.47
C ASP A 89 -1.42 -3.22 -14.93
N ALA A 90 -2.35 -2.39 -14.47
CA ALA A 90 -2.51 -2.07 -13.06
C ALA A 90 -3.03 -3.27 -12.25
N ILE A 91 -2.58 -3.38 -10.99
CA ILE A 91 -3.24 -4.28 -10.04
C ILE A 91 -4.56 -3.63 -9.63
N ARG A 92 -5.67 -4.33 -9.88
CA ARG A 92 -7.01 -3.86 -9.56
C ARG A 92 -7.48 -4.41 -8.23
N VAL A 93 -8.01 -3.53 -7.39
CA VAL A 93 -8.68 -3.88 -6.14
C VAL A 93 -10.02 -3.17 -6.11
N ASN A 94 -11.09 -3.94 -6.08
CA ASN A 94 -12.45 -3.41 -6.09
C ASN A 94 -13.02 -3.52 -4.67
N THR A 95 -13.51 -2.41 -4.16
CA THR A 95 -14.26 -2.34 -2.90
C THR A 95 -15.66 -1.78 -3.20
N PRO A 96 -16.59 -1.80 -2.26
CA PRO A 96 -17.88 -1.15 -2.43
C PRO A 96 -17.77 0.34 -2.77
N ASN A 97 -16.85 1.03 -2.15
CA ASN A 97 -16.69 2.47 -2.24
C ASN A 97 -15.77 2.90 -3.38
N TYR A 98 -14.76 2.06 -3.73
CA TYR A 98 -13.68 2.41 -4.64
C TYR A 98 -13.34 1.29 -5.61
N ASP A 99 -12.87 1.68 -6.80
CA ASP A 99 -12.06 0.83 -7.66
C ASP A 99 -10.64 1.42 -7.71
N TYR A 100 -9.68 0.69 -7.18
CA TYR A 100 -8.28 1.07 -7.17
C TYR A 100 -7.52 0.43 -8.32
N TYR A 101 -6.63 1.19 -8.95
CA TYR A 101 -5.73 0.75 -10.00
C TYR A 101 -4.30 1.12 -9.60
N TYR A 102 -3.60 0.21 -8.94
CA TYR A 102 -2.21 0.40 -8.51
C TYR A 102 -1.26 0.34 -9.70
N LEU A 103 -0.68 1.49 -10.05
CA LEU A 103 0.18 1.64 -11.23
C LEU A 103 1.61 1.15 -10.99
N CYS A 104 2.31 0.81 -12.08
CA CYS A 104 3.70 0.37 -12.07
C CYS A 104 3.96 -0.85 -11.15
N PRO A 105 3.19 -1.94 -11.29
CA PRO A 105 3.27 -3.08 -10.36
C PRO A 105 4.62 -3.81 -10.41
N GLU A 106 5.34 -3.74 -11.52
CA GLU A 106 6.64 -4.40 -11.71
C GLU A 106 7.78 -3.75 -10.92
N LEU A 107 7.63 -2.49 -10.48
CA LEU A 107 8.63 -1.84 -9.64
C LEU A 107 8.52 -2.31 -8.18
N ARG A 108 9.55 -3.00 -7.72
CA ARG A 108 9.69 -3.37 -6.30
C ARG A 108 10.26 -2.20 -5.48
N ARG A 109 10.01 -2.22 -4.15
CA ARG A 109 10.55 -1.22 -3.20
C ARG A 109 10.30 0.23 -3.66
N LYS A 110 9.05 0.50 -4.02
CA LYS A 110 8.60 1.87 -4.32
C LYS A 110 8.50 2.66 -3.02
N ARG A 111 8.96 3.91 -3.03
CA ARG A 111 8.69 4.87 -1.95
C ARG A 111 7.40 5.64 -2.19
N MET A 112 6.96 5.71 -3.43
CA MET A 112 5.70 6.30 -3.85
C MET A 112 4.86 5.24 -4.54
N ILE A 113 3.60 5.14 -4.18
CA ILE A 113 2.64 4.20 -4.74
C ILE A 113 1.59 5.02 -5.47
N PRO A 114 1.74 5.21 -6.80
CA PRO A 114 0.71 5.89 -7.59
C PRO A 114 -0.48 4.95 -7.78
N VAL A 115 -1.67 5.48 -7.55
CA VAL A 115 -2.93 4.77 -7.68
C VAL A 115 -3.97 5.66 -8.34
N LEU A 116 -4.66 5.15 -9.36
CA LEU A 116 -5.89 5.76 -9.82
C LEU A 116 -7.04 5.17 -9.03
N THR A 117 -7.90 6.03 -8.51
CA THR A 117 -9.04 5.64 -7.67
C THR A 117 -10.31 6.18 -8.28
N ARG A 118 -11.22 5.27 -8.64
CA ARG A 118 -12.58 5.64 -9.01
C ARG A 118 -13.46 5.56 -7.78
N VAL A 119 -13.97 6.71 -7.36
CA VAL A 119 -14.82 6.87 -6.16
C VAL A 119 -16.27 6.74 -6.57
N ARG A 120 -17.03 5.89 -5.86
CA ARG A 120 -18.47 5.71 -6.07
C ARG A 120 -19.32 6.05 -4.87
N ALA A 121 -18.74 5.94 -3.67
CA ALA A 121 -19.44 6.34 -2.44
C ALA A 121 -19.90 7.79 -2.51
N LYS A 122 -21.16 8.05 -2.17
CA LYS A 122 -21.82 9.36 -2.31
C LYS A 122 -22.11 10.02 -0.97
N SER A 123 -21.91 9.30 0.11
CA SER A 123 -22.02 9.87 1.46
C SER A 123 -21.07 9.20 2.43
N ILE A 124 -20.81 9.87 3.55
CA ILE A 124 -19.95 9.33 4.59
C ILE A 124 -20.61 8.14 5.31
N GLU A 125 -21.94 8.13 5.36
CA GLU A 125 -22.70 7.01 5.92
C GLU A 125 -22.59 5.76 5.05
N GLU A 126 -22.61 5.91 3.72
CA GLU A 126 -22.39 4.82 2.77
C GLU A 126 -20.93 4.34 2.83
N PHE A 127 -20.00 5.26 2.99
CA PHE A 127 -18.57 4.97 3.09
C PHE A 127 -18.25 4.12 4.32
N GLY A 128 -18.78 4.48 5.48
CA GLY A 128 -18.58 3.81 6.76
C GLY A 128 -17.40 4.38 7.57
N GLU A 129 -16.53 3.52 8.07
CA GLU A 129 -15.40 3.93 8.90
C GLU A 129 -14.30 4.58 8.05
N LEU A 130 -13.67 5.64 8.59
CA LEU A 130 -12.54 6.32 7.95
C LEU A 130 -11.35 5.35 7.84
N VAL A 131 -10.66 5.41 6.72
CA VAL A 131 -9.47 4.59 6.48
C VAL A 131 -8.24 5.23 7.10
N HIS A 132 -7.39 4.42 7.71
CA HIS A 132 -6.10 4.82 8.27
C HIS A 132 -4.99 3.96 7.68
N HIS A 133 -3.89 4.56 7.28
CA HIS A 133 -2.68 3.81 6.95
C HIS A 133 -1.42 4.63 7.23
N SER A 134 -0.28 3.97 7.37
CA SER A 134 0.97 4.66 7.65
C SER A 134 1.45 5.48 6.46
N GLY A 135 1.98 6.66 6.73
CA GLY A 135 2.63 7.52 5.75
C GLY A 135 1.84 8.75 5.38
N GLU A 136 2.05 9.21 4.18
CA GLU A 136 1.51 10.45 3.65
C GLU A 136 0.81 10.16 2.33
N GLU A 137 -0.22 10.94 2.02
CA GLU A 137 -0.97 10.79 0.79
C GLU A 137 -1.18 12.14 0.11
N TYR A 138 -0.94 12.17 -1.19
CA TYR A 138 -1.31 13.28 -2.07
C TYR A 138 -2.40 12.83 -3.02
N ILE A 139 -3.51 13.55 -3.05
CA ILE A 139 -4.64 13.29 -3.92
C ILE A 139 -4.83 14.46 -4.87
N HIS A 140 -5.04 14.17 -6.15
CA HIS A 140 -5.38 15.13 -7.18
C HIS A 140 -6.64 14.69 -7.92
N VAL A 141 -7.61 15.58 -8.06
CA VAL A 141 -8.88 15.31 -8.76
C VAL A 141 -8.65 15.42 -10.27
N LEU A 142 -8.77 14.28 -10.96
CA LEU A 142 -8.67 14.23 -12.43
C LEU A 142 -10.00 14.50 -13.12
N GLU A 143 -11.09 13.94 -12.58
CA GLU A 143 -12.43 14.09 -13.13
C GLU A 143 -13.46 14.16 -11.99
N GLY A 144 -14.50 14.97 -12.16
CA GLY A 144 -15.57 15.15 -11.19
C GLY A 144 -15.20 16.10 -10.05
N ARG A 145 -15.87 15.91 -8.91
CA ARG A 145 -15.64 16.66 -7.67
C ARG A 145 -15.60 15.70 -6.50
N ALA A 146 -14.58 15.79 -5.69
CA ALA A 146 -14.39 14.94 -4.52
C ALA A 146 -14.67 15.72 -3.24
N GLU A 147 -15.48 15.16 -2.35
CA GLU A 147 -15.55 15.63 -0.99
C GLU A 147 -14.60 14.82 -0.12
N VAL A 148 -13.70 15.53 0.57
CA VAL A 148 -12.64 14.94 1.40
C VAL A 148 -13.04 15.06 2.86
N HIS A 149 -13.19 13.94 3.53
CA HIS A 149 -13.41 13.83 4.96
C HIS A 149 -12.14 13.43 5.67
N THR A 150 -11.87 14.08 6.79
CA THR A 150 -10.72 13.74 7.65
C THR A 150 -11.13 13.83 9.13
N GLU A 151 -10.40 13.12 9.98
CA GLU A 151 -10.71 13.02 11.42
C GLU A 151 -10.66 14.36 12.16
N PHE A 152 -9.79 15.30 11.71
CA PHE A 152 -9.49 16.51 12.48
C PHE A 152 -9.89 17.82 11.78
N TYR A 153 -10.40 17.77 10.56
CA TYR A 153 -10.77 18.96 9.79
C TYR A 153 -12.19 18.83 9.25
N ASP A 154 -12.84 19.96 9.07
CA ASP A 154 -14.12 20.01 8.38
C ASP A 154 -14.00 19.48 6.95
N PRO A 155 -15.04 18.80 6.42
CA PRO A 155 -15.04 18.33 5.05
C PRO A 155 -14.82 19.45 4.04
N ILE A 156 -14.04 19.17 2.99
CA ILE A 156 -13.80 20.10 1.89
C ILE A 156 -14.17 19.45 0.55
N VAL A 157 -14.65 20.26 -0.38
CA VAL A 157 -14.88 19.81 -1.77
C VAL A 157 -13.74 20.29 -2.63
N LEU A 158 -13.15 19.35 -3.39
CA LEU A 158 -12.12 19.61 -4.39
C LEU A 158 -12.72 19.50 -5.78
N GLU A 159 -12.48 20.51 -6.60
CA GLU A 159 -12.84 20.52 -8.02
C GLU A 159 -11.77 19.82 -8.87
N THR A 160 -12.11 19.46 -10.11
CA THR A 160 -11.13 18.94 -11.07
C THR A 160 -9.92 19.88 -11.20
N GLY A 161 -8.72 19.34 -11.04
CA GLY A 161 -7.45 20.08 -11.06
C GLY A 161 -6.96 20.52 -9.68
N GLU A 162 -7.78 20.39 -8.64
CA GLU A 162 -7.40 20.67 -7.26
C GLU A 162 -6.83 19.44 -6.56
N SER A 163 -6.20 19.64 -5.42
CA SER A 163 -5.50 18.59 -4.71
C SER A 163 -5.44 18.82 -3.20
N VAL A 164 -5.23 17.74 -2.46
CA VAL A 164 -4.98 17.77 -1.03
C VAL A 164 -3.78 16.89 -0.70
N TYR A 165 -3.04 17.27 0.32
CA TYR A 165 -1.98 16.49 0.94
C TYR A 165 -2.37 16.23 2.40
N ILE A 166 -2.28 14.97 2.82
CA ILE A 166 -2.64 14.56 4.18
C ILE A 166 -1.59 13.63 4.79
N ASP A 167 -1.51 13.63 6.12
CA ASP A 167 -0.92 12.53 6.89
C ASP A 167 -1.96 11.40 6.98
N SER A 168 -1.66 10.27 6.39
CA SER A 168 -2.59 9.14 6.26
C SER A 168 -2.79 8.35 7.55
N ASN A 169 -2.02 8.66 8.63
CA ASN A 169 -2.34 8.14 9.96
C ASN A 169 -3.62 8.77 10.52
N MET A 170 -3.99 9.96 10.02
CA MET A 170 -5.28 10.57 10.26
C MET A 170 -6.36 9.84 9.47
N GLY A 171 -7.49 9.51 10.12
CA GLY A 171 -8.63 8.92 9.45
C GLY A 171 -9.12 9.78 8.30
N HIS A 172 -9.33 9.17 7.14
CA HIS A 172 -9.75 9.90 5.94
C HIS A 172 -10.67 9.08 5.04
N ALA A 173 -11.45 9.79 4.23
CA ALA A 173 -12.31 9.23 3.19
C ALA A 173 -12.49 10.23 2.04
N TYR A 174 -12.70 9.71 0.84
CA TYR A 174 -13.05 10.48 -0.35
C TYR A 174 -14.40 10.01 -0.85
N ILE A 175 -15.35 10.90 -1.03
CA ILE A 175 -16.66 10.57 -1.58
C ILE A 175 -16.93 11.45 -2.81
N ALA A 176 -17.86 11.01 -3.66
CA ALA A 176 -18.31 11.82 -4.77
C ALA A 176 -19.18 12.96 -4.22
N ALA A 177 -18.79 14.20 -4.49
CA ALA A 177 -19.57 15.36 -4.07
C ALA A 177 -20.95 15.40 -4.72
N GLU A 178 -21.89 16.11 -4.11
CA GLU A 178 -23.27 16.22 -4.58
C GLU A 178 -23.35 16.55 -6.09
N GLY A 179 -24.14 15.78 -6.82
CA GLY A 179 -24.31 15.92 -8.27
C GLY A 179 -23.23 15.25 -9.13
N CYS A 180 -22.29 14.52 -8.53
CA CYS A 180 -21.33 13.66 -9.25
C CYS A 180 -21.71 12.19 -9.09
N ASP A 181 -21.71 11.44 -10.20
CA ASP A 181 -21.95 9.99 -10.15
C ASP A 181 -20.67 9.21 -9.83
N GLU A 182 -19.56 9.65 -10.38
CA GLU A 182 -18.23 9.08 -10.15
C GLU A 182 -17.19 10.19 -10.10
N VAL A 183 -16.09 9.93 -9.39
CA VAL A 183 -14.92 10.82 -9.33
C VAL A 183 -13.69 10.01 -9.63
N LEU A 184 -12.80 10.53 -10.46
CA LEU A 184 -11.50 9.92 -10.72
C LEU A 184 -10.41 10.73 -10.03
N LEU A 185 -9.65 10.05 -9.16
CA LEU A 185 -8.54 10.62 -8.40
C LEU A 185 -7.23 9.99 -8.83
N LEU A 186 -6.15 10.79 -8.84
CA LEU A 186 -4.80 10.30 -8.77
C LEU A 186 -4.31 10.40 -7.34
N GLY A 187 -4.12 9.27 -6.68
CA GLY A 187 -3.50 9.17 -5.38
C GLY A 187 -2.01 8.84 -5.49
N VAL A 188 -1.21 9.38 -4.59
CA VAL A 188 0.19 8.99 -4.39
C VAL A 188 0.42 8.78 -2.90
N CYS A 189 0.42 7.51 -2.48
CA CYS A 189 0.75 7.16 -1.10
C CYS A 189 2.26 7.03 -0.96
N SER A 190 2.82 7.56 0.12
CA SER A 190 4.25 7.50 0.43
C SER A 190 4.47 7.07 1.86
N SER A 191 5.37 6.13 2.07
CA SER A 191 5.77 5.70 3.42
C SER A 191 7.24 5.31 3.41
N SER A 192 7.86 5.42 4.57
CA SER A 192 9.15 4.80 4.84
C SER A 192 9.04 3.29 5.03
N ASP A 193 7.84 2.75 5.14
CA ASP A 193 7.57 1.33 5.24
C ASP A 193 7.59 0.69 3.84
N GLU A 194 8.48 -0.26 3.64
CA GLU A 194 8.60 -1.00 2.37
C GLU A 194 7.39 -1.92 2.09
N GLN A 195 6.60 -2.21 3.12
CA GLN A 195 5.41 -3.06 3.04
C GLN A 195 4.11 -2.25 2.87
N LEU A 196 4.20 -0.93 2.68
CA LEU A 196 3.00 -0.09 2.55
C LEU A 196 2.04 -0.61 1.48
N LEU A 197 2.54 -1.01 0.31
CA LEU A 197 1.67 -1.52 -0.76
C LEU A 197 0.91 -2.77 -0.32
N GLU A 198 1.58 -3.70 0.35
CA GLU A 198 0.95 -4.92 0.87
C GLU A 198 -0.08 -4.59 1.95
N SER A 199 0.24 -3.64 2.84
CA SER A 199 -0.68 -3.17 3.88
C SER A 199 -1.92 -2.52 3.27
N LEU A 200 -1.77 -1.66 2.27
CA LEU A 200 -2.89 -1.04 1.57
C LEU A 200 -3.79 -2.08 0.88
N MET A 201 -3.19 -3.07 0.22
CA MET A 201 -3.96 -4.14 -0.43
C MET A 201 -4.70 -5.02 0.59
N ASN A 202 -4.13 -5.26 1.77
CA ASN A 202 -4.75 -6.05 2.84
C ASN A 202 -5.93 -5.31 3.50
N LEU A 203 -5.82 -4.01 3.74
CA LEU A 203 -6.92 -3.18 4.24
C LEU A 203 -8.17 -3.32 3.35
N HIS A 204 -7.99 -3.26 2.04
CA HIS A 204 -9.10 -3.41 1.09
C HIS A 204 -9.66 -4.83 1.04
N GLY A 205 -8.83 -5.85 1.31
CA GLY A 205 -9.26 -7.26 1.39
C GLY A 205 -10.16 -7.54 2.60
N GLU A 206 -9.90 -6.91 3.73
CA GLU A 206 -10.69 -7.03 4.95
C GLU A 206 -12.06 -6.34 4.83
N GLU A 207 -12.13 -5.16 4.19
CA GLU A 207 -13.39 -4.48 3.87
C GLU A 207 -14.30 -5.35 3.01
N THR A 208 -13.75 -6.00 1.98
CA THR A 208 -14.50 -6.90 1.09
C THR A 208 -15.01 -8.13 1.84
N ALA A 209 -14.22 -8.69 2.77
CA ALA A 209 -14.60 -9.87 3.55
C ALA A 209 -15.65 -9.58 4.63
N ALA A 210 -15.62 -8.38 5.22
CA ALA A 210 -16.59 -7.97 6.23
C ALA A 210 -17.98 -7.75 5.64
N GLN A 211 -18.08 -7.23 4.42
CA GLN A 211 -19.37 -6.98 3.76
C GLN A 211 -19.96 -8.19 3.06
N GLN A 212 -19.17 -9.17 2.62
CA GLN A 212 -19.69 -10.44 2.12
C GLN A 212 -20.47 -11.24 3.18
N LYS A 213 -20.19 -11.02 4.45
CA LYS A 213 -20.96 -11.64 5.56
C LYS A 213 -22.36 -11.03 5.76
N PHE A 214 -22.65 -9.87 5.17
CA PHE A 214 -23.96 -9.20 5.30
C PHE A 214 -24.85 -9.32 4.05
N SER A 215 -24.37 -9.86 2.92
CA SER A 215 -25.12 -9.93 1.65
C SER A 215 -25.32 -11.36 1.14
N GLU A 216 -25.66 -12.32 1.99
CA GLU A 216 -26.22 -13.60 1.51
C GLU A 216 -27.72 -13.50 1.27
N THR A 217 -28.09 -12.86 0.16
CA THR A 217 -29.35 -13.13 -0.56
C THR A 217 -29.03 -13.15 -2.06
N PRO A 218 -29.24 -14.28 -2.76
CA PRO A 218 -28.90 -14.38 -4.17
C PRO A 218 -29.96 -13.71 -5.04
N SER A 219 -29.62 -12.65 -5.73
CA SER A 219 -30.40 -12.16 -6.88
C SER A 219 -29.74 -12.59 -8.19
N PRO A 220 -30.52 -13.00 -9.22
CA PRO A 220 -29.97 -13.59 -10.43
C PRO A 220 -29.29 -12.54 -11.31
N VAL A 221 -28.06 -12.85 -11.70
CA VAL A 221 -27.26 -12.06 -12.65
C VAL A 221 -27.86 -12.25 -14.05
N THR A 222 -28.37 -11.19 -14.65
CA THR A 222 -28.68 -11.14 -16.06
C THR A 222 -27.40 -10.80 -16.85
N VAL A 223 -26.86 -11.79 -17.55
CA VAL A 223 -25.73 -11.59 -18.46
C VAL A 223 -26.24 -10.85 -19.69
N VAL A 224 -25.76 -9.62 -19.91
CA VAL A 224 -25.95 -8.90 -21.17
C VAL A 224 -24.72 -9.19 -22.04
N GLU A 225 -24.94 -10.01 -23.08
CA GLU A 225 -23.97 -10.19 -24.14
C GLU A 225 -23.82 -8.90 -24.95
N LEU A 226 -22.61 -8.32 -24.93
CA LEU A 226 -22.22 -7.25 -25.84
C LEU A 226 -21.94 -7.84 -27.23
N GLY A 227 -22.91 -7.66 -28.12
CA GLY A 227 -22.85 -8.10 -29.52
C GLY A 227 -21.68 -7.47 -30.28
N SER A 228 -20.89 -8.34 -30.89
CA SER A 228 -19.89 -8.03 -31.89
C SER A 228 -20.58 -7.54 -33.18
N GLY A 229 -20.21 -6.38 -33.68
CA GLY A 229 -20.61 -6.03 -35.04
C GLY A 229 -20.50 -4.57 -35.40
N ARG A 230 -19.39 -4.18 -36.02
CA ARG A 230 -19.45 -3.32 -37.23
C ARG A 230 -18.09 -3.26 -37.93
N ARG A 231 -18.04 -3.94 -39.08
CA ARG A 231 -16.96 -3.79 -40.05
C ARG A 231 -16.99 -2.38 -40.65
N ARG A 232 -15.81 -1.76 -40.73
CA ARG A 232 -15.63 -0.53 -41.50
C ARG A 232 -15.52 -0.85 -42.99
N PRO A 233 -16.15 -0.07 -43.91
CA PRO A 233 -15.96 -0.25 -45.34
C PRO A 233 -14.62 0.33 -45.80
N SER A 234 -13.93 -0.43 -46.66
CA SER A 234 -12.70 -0.04 -47.33
C SER A 234 -12.98 1.03 -48.37
N HIS A 235 -12.33 2.20 -48.27
CA HIS A 235 -12.29 3.20 -49.33
C HIS A 235 -11.17 2.87 -50.33
N THR A 236 -11.54 2.36 -51.45
CA THR A 236 -10.67 2.24 -52.64
C THR A 236 -10.55 3.61 -53.32
N ARG A 237 -9.36 4.18 -53.27
CA ARG A 237 -9.03 5.44 -53.98
C ARG A 237 -8.64 5.13 -55.41
N LYS A 238 -9.54 5.43 -56.40
CA LYS A 238 -9.20 5.44 -57.82
C LYS A 238 -8.32 6.65 -58.13
N ILE A 239 -7.15 6.39 -58.68
CA ILE A 239 -6.28 7.40 -59.30
C ILE A 239 -6.78 7.57 -60.75
N ALA A 240 -7.22 8.79 -61.08
CA ALA A 240 -7.41 9.20 -62.45
C ALA A 240 -6.18 9.97 -62.94
N LYS A 241 -5.64 9.53 -64.08
CA LYS A 241 -4.65 10.26 -64.87
C LYS A 241 -5.38 11.34 -65.68
N HIS A 242 -4.90 12.55 -65.59
CA HIS A 242 -4.65 13.45 -66.74
C HIS A 242 -3.67 14.55 -66.26
#